data_86936c7e9a57f22ad8e5435be2fbc847
#
_entry.id   86936c7e9a57f22ad8e5435be2fbc847
#
_cell.length_a   1.000
_cell.length_b   1.000
_cell.length_c   1.000
_cell.angle_alpha   90.00
_cell.angle_beta   90.00
_cell.angle_gamma   90.00
#
_symmetry.space_group_name_H-M   'P 1'
#
loop_
_entity.id
_entity.type
_entity.pdbx_description
1 polymer ?
#
loop_
_entity_poly.entity_id
_entity_poly.type
_entity_poly.pdbx_seq_one_letter_code
_entity_poly.pdbx_strand_id
1 'polypeptide(L)'
;MKIKTKELTLLAMLTAILFVQETLLSAIPNIQLSVALIMIYGATLGIPKATLVMTVHVLLDNLIWGSLSPVTVCPMWVGWFVVILIGWLLRKAPLPVIVIGAVIGSLCYCWSFALFHVLFLQVNFIAYIIPDIVFEILICCSSVLTVMFCYRPAERLIKNYYAKYINCSPQ
;
A
#
# COMPACT_ATOMS: atom_id res chain seq x y z
N MET A 1 -21.20 6.15 -3.03
CA MET A 1 -20.43 5.62 -4.18
C MET A 1 -21.17 4.39 -4.70
N LYS A 2 -21.73 4.44 -5.92
CA LYS A 2 -22.38 3.24 -6.52
C LYS A 2 -21.29 2.42 -7.22
N ILE A 3 -20.96 1.26 -6.66
CA ILE A 3 -19.96 0.33 -7.23
C ILE A 3 -20.73 -0.71 -8.05
N LYS A 4 -20.34 -0.90 -9.32
CA LYS A 4 -20.92 -1.96 -10.18
C LYS A 4 -20.32 -3.33 -9.77
N THR A 5 -21.05 -4.42 -9.98
CA THR A 5 -20.59 -5.78 -9.62
C THR A 5 -19.22 -6.13 -10.22
N LYS A 6 -18.99 -5.79 -11.49
CA LYS A 6 -17.68 -6.00 -12.15
C LYS A 6 -16.53 -5.21 -11.48
N GLU A 7 -16.83 -4.03 -10.98
CA GLU A 7 -15.87 -3.22 -10.26
C GLU A 7 -15.56 -3.81 -8.88
N LEU A 8 -16.60 -4.28 -8.17
CA LEU A 8 -16.42 -4.96 -6.89
C LEU A 8 -15.53 -6.21 -7.03
N THR A 9 -15.74 -7.01 -8.09
CA THR A 9 -14.89 -8.15 -8.39
C THR A 9 -13.43 -7.74 -8.61
N LEU A 10 -13.19 -6.65 -9.35
CA LEU A 10 -11.82 -6.13 -9.54
C LEU A 10 -11.20 -5.72 -8.20
N LEU A 11 -11.91 -4.95 -7.37
CA LEU A 11 -11.41 -4.52 -6.07
C LEU A 11 -11.08 -5.71 -5.16
N ALA A 12 -11.93 -6.75 -5.16
CA ALA A 12 -11.67 -7.97 -4.41
C ALA A 12 -10.41 -8.72 -4.92
N MET A 13 -10.22 -8.80 -6.25
CA MET A 13 -9.01 -9.40 -6.82
C MET A 13 -7.74 -8.59 -6.46
N LEU A 14 -7.81 -7.27 -6.50
CA LEU A 14 -6.68 -6.42 -6.14
C LEU A 14 -6.34 -6.52 -4.64
N THR A 15 -7.34 -6.66 -3.78
CA THR A 15 -7.14 -6.95 -2.35
C THR A 15 -6.47 -8.31 -2.15
N ALA A 16 -6.94 -9.34 -2.87
CA ALA A 16 -6.35 -10.67 -2.79
C ALA A 16 -4.88 -10.68 -3.26
N ILE A 17 -4.55 -9.98 -4.34
CA ILE A 17 -3.17 -9.85 -4.83
C ILE A 17 -2.29 -9.18 -3.77
N LEU A 18 -2.79 -8.09 -3.15
CA LEU A 18 -2.08 -7.37 -2.12
C LEU A 18 -1.80 -8.25 -0.90
N PHE A 19 -2.76 -9.04 -0.46
CA PHE A 19 -2.63 -9.95 0.67
C PHE A 19 -1.73 -11.16 0.35
N VAL A 20 -1.94 -11.81 -0.79
CA VAL A 20 -1.20 -13.02 -1.18
C VAL A 20 0.28 -12.74 -1.38
N GLN A 21 0.65 -11.61 -2.03
CA GLN A 21 2.07 -11.27 -2.21
C GLN A 21 2.79 -11.04 -0.89
N GLU A 22 2.13 -10.43 0.10
CA GLU A 22 2.69 -10.20 1.43
C GLU A 22 2.88 -11.51 2.19
N THR A 23 1.89 -12.39 2.13
CA THR A 23 1.97 -13.74 2.69
C THR A 23 3.09 -14.56 2.06
N LEU A 24 3.24 -14.53 0.74
CA LEU A 24 4.31 -15.27 0.03
C LEU A 24 5.71 -14.73 0.36
N LEU A 25 5.84 -13.44 0.62
CA LEU A 25 7.11 -12.79 0.93
C LEU A 25 7.38 -12.70 2.44
N SER A 26 6.48 -13.18 3.29
CA SER A 26 6.58 -13.09 4.76
C SER A 26 7.84 -13.74 5.35
N ALA A 27 8.47 -14.67 4.61
CA ALA A 27 9.74 -15.30 5.02
C ALA A 27 10.92 -14.30 5.05
N ILE A 28 10.81 -13.16 4.36
CA ILE A 28 11.85 -12.14 4.31
C ILE A 28 11.23 -10.83 4.83
N PRO A 29 11.63 -10.37 6.02
CA PRO A 29 10.99 -9.20 6.63
C PRO A 29 11.18 -7.95 5.76
N ASN A 30 10.10 -7.19 5.62
CA ASN A 30 10.04 -5.92 4.87
C ASN A 30 10.43 -5.98 3.38
N ILE A 31 10.55 -7.16 2.78
CA ILE A 31 10.58 -7.32 1.34
C ILE A 31 9.16 -7.57 0.86
N GLN A 32 8.53 -6.54 0.31
CA GLN A 32 7.13 -6.59 -0.10
C GLN A 32 6.85 -5.68 -1.30
N LEU A 33 5.83 -6.04 -2.07
CA LEU A 33 5.37 -5.27 -3.22
C LEU A 33 4.29 -4.24 -2.81
N SER A 34 3.89 -4.22 -1.55
CA SER A 34 2.72 -3.50 -1.02
C SER A 34 2.78 -2.01 -1.29
N VAL A 35 3.94 -1.35 -1.05
CA VAL A 35 4.10 0.09 -1.31
C VAL A 35 3.79 0.42 -2.77
N ALA A 36 4.39 -0.31 -3.72
CA ALA A 36 4.19 -0.07 -5.15
C ALA A 36 2.74 -0.35 -5.56
N LEU A 37 2.14 -1.46 -5.10
CA LEU A 37 0.75 -1.82 -5.42
C LEU A 37 -0.24 -0.78 -4.88
N ILE A 38 -0.09 -0.35 -3.64
CA ILE A 38 -0.96 0.66 -3.02
C ILE A 38 -0.81 2.01 -3.71
N MET A 39 0.41 2.41 -4.10
CA MET A 39 0.62 3.61 -4.93
C MET A 39 -0.09 3.50 -6.29
N ILE A 40 0.00 2.34 -6.96
CA ILE A 40 -0.69 2.08 -8.24
C ILE A 40 -2.21 2.16 -8.04
N TYR A 41 -2.74 1.60 -6.96
CA TYR A 41 -4.16 1.66 -6.66
C TYR A 41 -4.61 3.10 -6.41
N GLY A 42 -3.85 3.89 -5.65
CA GLY A 42 -4.09 5.32 -5.49
C GLY A 42 -4.11 6.08 -6.82
N ALA A 43 -3.16 5.80 -7.71
CA ALA A 43 -3.02 6.44 -9.02
C ALA A 43 -4.12 6.05 -10.02
N THR A 44 -4.63 4.81 -9.97
CA THR A 44 -5.54 4.25 -10.98
C THR A 44 -7.00 4.21 -10.54
N LEU A 45 -7.28 3.83 -9.30
CA LEU A 45 -8.64 3.70 -8.75
C LEU A 45 -9.14 5.00 -8.12
N GLY A 46 -8.22 5.89 -7.76
CA GLY A 46 -8.51 7.09 -6.96
C GLY A 46 -8.64 6.75 -5.46
N ILE A 47 -8.59 7.80 -4.63
CA ILE A 47 -8.51 7.68 -3.17
C ILE A 47 -9.61 6.78 -2.57
N PRO A 48 -10.93 6.96 -2.87
CA PRO A 48 -11.97 6.21 -2.14
C PRO A 48 -11.91 4.70 -2.36
N LYS A 49 -11.64 4.26 -3.60
CA LYS A 49 -11.61 2.83 -3.94
C LYS A 49 -10.30 2.18 -3.49
N ALA A 50 -9.17 2.88 -3.63
CA ALA A 50 -7.90 2.43 -3.11
C ALA A 50 -7.94 2.29 -1.58
N THR A 51 -8.57 3.24 -0.88
CA THR A 51 -8.77 3.15 0.58
C THR A 51 -9.65 1.96 0.96
N LEU A 52 -10.69 1.65 0.19
CA LEU A 52 -11.51 0.46 0.45
C LEU A 52 -10.69 -0.83 0.33
N VAL A 53 -9.93 -1.00 -0.76
CA VAL A 53 -9.03 -2.15 -0.96
C VAL A 53 -8.02 -2.28 0.18
N MET A 54 -7.39 -1.17 0.53
CA MET A 54 -6.40 -1.09 1.61
C MET A 54 -7.01 -1.42 2.98
N THR A 55 -8.20 -0.89 3.28
CA THR A 55 -8.86 -1.16 4.56
C THR A 55 -9.18 -2.64 4.73
N VAL A 56 -9.70 -3.29 3.68
CA VAL A 56 -9.95 -4.74 3.70
C VAL A 56 -8.65 -5.52 3.87
N HIS A 57 -7.58 -5.11 3.16
CA HIS A 57 -6.26 -5.72 3.30
C HIS A 57 -5.73 -5.61 4.73
N VAL A 58 -5.73 -4.41 5.34
CA VAL A 58 -5.26 -4.20 6.72
C VAL A 58 -6.02 -5.06 7.72
N LEU A 59 -7.34 -5.19 7.54
CA LEU A 59 -8.15 -6.05 8.41
C LEU A 59 -7.80 -7.53 8.24
N LEU A 60 -7.63 -8.01 7.01
CA LEU A 60 -7.26 -9.40 6.72
C LEU A 60 -5.87 -9.73 7.27
N ASP A 61 -4.92 -8.84 7.08
CA ASP A 61 -3.55 -9.02 7.55
C ASP A 61 -3.50 -9.13 9.07
N ASN A 62 -4.12 -8.19 9.78
CA ASN A 62 -4.16 -8.22 11.24
C ASN A 62 -5.00 -9.38 11.80
N LEU A 63 -5.99 -9.90 11.05
CA LEU A 63 -6.77 -11.05 11.45
C LEU A 63 -5.96 -12.36 11.38
N ILE A 64 -5.08 -12.47 10.39
CA ILE A 64 -4.34 -13.71 10.11
C ILE A 64 -2.99 -13.74 10.81
N TRP A 65 -2.25 -12.63 10.78
CA TRP A 65 -0.87 -12.57 11.28
C TRP A 65 -0.71 -11.88 12.63
N GLY A 66 -1.64 -11.02 13.00
CA GLY A 66 -1.50 -10.18 14.17
C GLY A 66 -2.63 -10.31 15.17
N SER A 67 -2.73 -9.29 15.94
CA SER A 67 -3.88 -9.04 16.80
C SER A 67 -4.63 -7.83 16.23
N LEU A 68 -5.95 -7.87 16.24
CA LEU A 68 -6.79 -6.70 15.93
C LEU A 68 -6.66 -5.65 17.05
N SER A 69 -5.43 -5.21 17.29
CA SER A 69 -5.11 -4.18 18.28
C SER A 69 -5.10 -2.80 17.62
N PRO A 70 -5.66 -1.77 18.26
CA PRO A 70 -5.55 -0.39 17.76
C PRO A 70 -4.10 0.07 17.55
N VAL A 71 -3.16 -0.46 18.34
CA VAL A 71 -1.73 -0.13 18.26
C VAL A 71 -1.07 -0.68 16.99
N THR A 72 -1.64 -1.72 16.38
CA THR A 72 -1.15 -2.30 15.12
C THR A 72 -1.98 -1.84 13.93
N VAL A 73 -3.31 -1.87 14.03
CA VAL A 73 -4.23 -1.54 12.93
C VAL A 73 -4.17 -0.05 12.57
N CYS A 74 -4.17 0.85 13.55
CA CYS A 74 -4.22 2.28 13.28
C CYS A 74 -2.96 2.80 12.57
N PRO A 75 -1.72 2.53 13.03
CA PRO A 75 -0.52 2.98 12.32
C PRO A 75 -0.41 2.37 10.92
N MET A 76 -0.74 1.10 10.76
CA MET A 76 -0.77 0.43 9.47
C MET A 76 -1.75 1.11 8.50
N TRP A 77 -2.96 1.41 8.97
CA TRP A 77 -3.98 2.10 8.18
C TRP A 77 -3.54 3.50 7.79
N VAL A 78 -3.00 4.29 8.73
CA VAL A 78 -2.52 5.66 8.48
C VAL A 78 -1.35 5.65 7.50
N GLY A 79 -0.37 4.77 7.71
CA GLY A 79 0.80 4.66 6.83
C GLY A 79 0.41 4.32 5.39
N TRP A 80 -0.43 3.31 5.19
CA TRP A 80 -0.93 2.96 3.85
C TRP A 80 -1.81 4.03 3.22
N PHE A 81 -2.59 4.75 4.01
CA PHE A 81 -3.38 5.88 3.50
C PHE A 81 -2.48 7.00 2.95
N VAL A 82 -1.37 7.31 3.61
CA VAL A 82 -0.36 8.25 3.09
C VAL A 82 0.23 7.75 1.78
N VAL A 83 0.52 6.45 1.65
CA VAL A 83 1.02 5.86 0.39
C VAL A 83 -0.01 5.99 -0.74
N ILE A 84 -1.31 5.81 -0.46
CA ILE A 84 -2.40 6.08 -1.43
C ILE A 84 -2.38 7.53 -1.90
N LEU A 85 -2.26 8.48 -0.97
CA LEU A 85 -2.23 9.91 -1.29
C LEU A 85 -1.02 10.25 -2.18
N ILE A 86 0.16 9.73 -1.85
CA ILE A 86 1.37 9.89 -2.68
C ILE A 86 1.12 9.33 -4.08
N GLY A 87 0.59 8.12 -4.20
CA GLY A 87 0.26 7.50 -5.49
C GLY A 87 -0.74 8.34 -6.30
N TRP A 88 -1.77 8.86 -5.67
CA TRP A 88 -2.75 9.74 -6.32
C TRP A 88 -2.16 11.07 -6.77
N LEU A 89 -1.32 11.71 -5.96
CA LEU A 89 -0.64 12.96 -6.31
C LEU A 89 0.33 12.76 -7.47
N LEU A 90 1.09 11.68 -7.45
CA LEU A 90 2.13 11.39 -8.45
C LEU A 90 1.63 10.64 -9.69
N ARG A 91 0.32 10.44 -9.86
CA ARG A 91 -0.27 9.66 -10.98
C ARG A 91 0.12 10.12 -12.39
N LYS A 92 0.55 11.37 -12.54
CA LYS A 92 1.00 11.94 -13.82
C LYS A 92 2.51 12.19 -13.87
N ALA A 93 3.22 11.87 -12.79
CA ALA A 93 4.64 12.14 -12.67
C ALA A 93 5.49 11.16 -13.51
N PRO A 94 6.70 11.56 -13.90
CA PRO A 94 7.67 10.65 -14.50
C PRO A 94 8.15 9.60 -13.48
N LEU A 95 8.62 8.45 -14.01
CA LEU A 95 9.00 7.31 -13.17
C LEU A 95 10.01 7.64 -12.05
N PRO A 96 11.08 8.45 -12.29
CA PRO A 96 12.01 8.81 -11.20
C PRO A 96 11.34 9.50 -10.01
N VAL A 97 10.35 10.37 -10.26
CA VAL A 97 9.60 11.05 -9.20
C VAL A 97 8.71 10.07 -8.44
N ILE A 98 8.14 9.08 -9.14
CA ILE A 98 7.36 8.02 -8.51
C ILE A 98 8.24 7.15 -7.61
N VAL A 99 9.48 6.85 -8.03
CA VAL A 99 10.47 6.13 -7.21
C VAL A 99 10.80 6.90 -5.93
N ILE A 100 11.04 8.21 -6.01
CA ILE A 100 11.24 9.06 -4.83
C ILE A 100 9.99 9.02 -3.92
N GLY A 101 8.81 9.12 -4.52
CA GLY A 101 7.54 8.99 -3.80
C GLY A 101 7.39 7.65 -3.08
N ALA A 102 7.87 6.56 -3.67
CA ALA A 102 7.85 5.24 -3.03
C ALA A 102 8.77 5.16 -1.81
N VAL A 103 9.97 5.74 -1.89
CA VAL A 103 10.88 5.83 -0.74
C VAL A 103 10.23 6.65 0.39
N ILE A 104 9.69 7.82 0.08
CA ILE A 104 8.98 8.64 1.07
C ILE A 104 7.79 7.89 1.67
N GLY A 105 7.00 7.20 0.84
CA GLY A 105 5.87 6.40 1.29
C GLY A 105 6.28 5.26 2.21
N SER A 106 7.39 4.57 1.92
CA SER A 106 7.96 3.53 2.76
C SER A 106 8.36 4.04 4.14
N LEU A 107 9.06 5.17 4.18
CA LEU A 107 9.46 5.81 5.44
C LEU A 107 8.23 6.29 6.23
N CYS A 108 7.26 6.93 5.59
CA CYS A 108 6.02 7.34 6.25
C CYS A 108 5.26 6.14 6.85
N TYR A 109 5.25 5.00 6.16
CA TYR A 109 4.67 3.77 6.68
C TYR A 109 5.38 3.28 7.94
N CYS A 110 6.71 3.13 7.93
CA CYS A 110 7.48 2.71 9.10
C CYS A 110 7.33 3.71 10.26
N TRP A 111 7.44 5.00 9.98
CA TRP A 111 7.36 6.03 11.01
C TRP A 111 5.96 6.22 11.60
N SER A 112 4.91 5.80 10.89
CA SER A 112 3.57 5.74 11.49
C SER A 112 3.54 4.80 12.70
N PHE A 113 4.20 3.64 12.63
CA PHE A 113 4.33 2.72 13.76
C PHE A 113 5.14 3.34 14.90
N ALA A 114 6.29 3.95 14.59
CA ALA A 114 7.10 4.64 15.59
C ALA A 114 6.29 5.71 16.34
N LEU A 115 5.53 6.53 15.60
CA LEU A 115 4.68 7.57 16.18
C LEU A 115 3.62 7.00 17.12
N PHE A 116 2.92 5.94 16.70
CA PHE A 116 1.90 5.30 17.52
C PHE A 116 2.48 4.62 18.77
N HIS A 117 3.64 3.98 18.66
CA HIS A 117 4.33 3.39 19.82
C HIS A 117 4.77 4.45 20.84
N VAL A 118 5.25 5.60 20.37
CA VAL A 118 5.58 6.74 21.25
C VAL A 118 4.32 7.28 21.95
N LEU A 119 3.23 7.47 21.20
CA LEU A 119 2.01 8.09 21.73
C LEU A 119 1.25 7.17 22.68
N PHE A 120 1.14 5.88 22.38
CA PHE A 120 0.27 4.96 23.12
C PHE A 120 1.04 4.08 24.11
N LEU A 121 2.29 3.71 23.81
CA LEU A 121 3.11 2.86 24.66
C LEU A 121 4.23 3.63 25.37
N GLN A 122 4.35 4.94 25.12
CA GLN A 122 5.37 5.84 25.69
C GLN A 122 6.81 5.33 25.52
N VAL A 123 7.06 4.60 24.42
CA VAL A 123 8.39 4.14 24.05
C VAL A 123 9.21 5.32 23.56
N ASN A 124 10.50 5.37 23.88
CA ASN A 124 11.40 6.40 23.36
C ASN A 124 11.54 6.25 21.84
N PHE A 125 11.31 7.34 21.10
CA PHE A 125 11.34 7.37 19.63
C PHE A 125 12.67 6.85 19.04
N ILE A 126 13.82 7.30 19.62
CA ILE A 126 15.14 6.89 19.15
C ILE A 126 15.37 5.40 19.44
N ALA A 127 14.96 4.92 20.61
CA ALA A 127 15.09 3.51 20.97
C ALA A 127 14.22 2.60 20.08
N TYR A 128 13.12 3.12 19.50
CA TYR A 128 12.30 2.41 18.54
C TYR A 128 12.95 2.37 17.15
N ILE A 129 13.43 3.52 16.64
CA ILE A 129 13.94 3.63 15.26
C ILE A 129 15.29 2.94 15.07
N ILE A 130 16.21 2.99 16.04
CA ILE A 130 17.56 2.42 15.86
C ILE A 130 17.52 0.93 15.45
N PRO A 131 16.76 0.05 16.10
CA PRO A 131 16.62 -1.35 15.68
C PRO A 131 15.90 -1.51 14.32
N ASP A 132 15.05 -0.55 13.96
CA ASP A 132 14.19 -0.62 12.78
C ASP A 132 14.88 -0.16 11.48
N ILE A 133 16.03 0.52 11.58
CA ILE A 133 16.78 1.08 10.43
C ILE A 133 17.00 0.03 9.32
N VAL A 134 17.38 -1.19 9.68
CA VAL A 134 17.64 -2.25 8.71
C VAL A 134 16.36 -2.61 7.95
N PHE A 135 15.24 -2.66 8.64
CA PHE A 135 13.92 -2.95 8.05
C PHE A 135 13.43 -1.78 7.19
N GLU A 136 13.71 -0.54 7.58
CA GLU A 136 13.42 0.65 6.76
C GLU A 136 14.21 0.63 5.44
N ILE A 137 15.48 0.26 5.48
CA ILE A 137 16.32 0.12 4.26
C ILE A 137 15.75 -0.98 3.35
N LEU A 138 15.37 -2.13 3.92
CA LEU A 138 14.84 -3.25 3.15
C LEU A 138 13.52 -2.88 2.44
N ILE A 139 12.58 -2.23 3.13
CA ILE A 139 11.31 -1.81 2.50
C ILE A 139 11.55 -0.72 1.45
N CYS A 140 12.47 0.22 1.67
CA CYS A 140 12.82 1.22 0.66
C CYS A 140 13.43 0.58 -0.59
N CYS A 141 14.41 -0.31 -0.43
CA CYS A 141 15.02 -1.04 -1.55
C CYS A 141 13.99 -1.87 -2.32
N SER A 142 13.15 -2.62 -1.62
CA SER A 142 12.06 -3.40 -2.21
C SER A 142 11.09 -2.53 -2.99
N SER A 143 10.70 -1.38 -2.43
CA SER A 143 9.79 -0.43 -3.07
C SER A 143 10.39 0.18 -4.33
N VAL A 144 11.67 0.58 -4.30
CA VAL A 144 12.38 1.09 -5.48
C VAL A 144 12.40 0.07 -6.60
N LEU A 145 12.84 -1.16 -6.30
CA LEU A 145 12.91 -2.24 -7.29
C LEU A 145 11.51 -2.53 -7.87
N THR A 146 10.50 -2.66 -7.03
CA THR A 146 9.14 -2.96 -7.47
C THR A 146 8.58 -1.84 -8.34
N VAL A 147 8.77 -0.58 -7.96
CA VAL A 147 8.29 0.56 -8.76
C VAL A 147 9.01 0.61 -10.10
N MET A 148 10.32 0.39 -10.14
CA MET A 148 11.08 0.43 -11.40
C MET A 148 10.60 -0.63 -12.40
N PHE A 149 10.33 -1.86 -11.95
CA PHE A 149 9.99 -2.97 -12.83
C PHE A 149 8.48 -3.17 -13.02
N CYS A 150 7.68 -2.99 -11.97
CA CYS A 150 6.27 -3.40 -11.97
C CYS A 150 5.28 -2.24 -12.10
N TYR A 151 5.65 -1.00 -11.75
CA TYR A 151 4.69 0.11 -11.68
C TYR A 151 3.97 0.37 -13.01
N ARG A 152 4.71 0.61 -14.08
CA ARG A 152 4.13 0.95 -15.38
C ARG A 152 3.34 -0.20 -16.03
N PRO A 153 3.82 -1.46 -16.03
CA PRO A 153 3.03 -2.59 -16.50
C PRO A 153 1.71 -2.75 -15.73
N ALA A 154 1.74 -2.75 -14.40
CA ALA A 154 0.57 -2.95 -13.58
C ALA A 154 -0.43 -1.78 -13.71
N GLU A 155 0.05 -0.51 -13.75
CA GLU A 155 -0.77 0.67 -14.00
C GLU A 155 -1.54 0.54 -15.32
N ARG A 156 -0.85 0.13 -16.41
CA ARG A 156 -1.48 -0.07 -17.72
C ARG A 156 -2.53 -1.17 -17.71
N LEU A 157 -2.25 -2.30 -17.04
CA LEU A 157 -3.19 -3.41 -16.94
C LEU A 157 -4.49 -2.98 -16.26
N ILE A 158 -4.40 -2.29 -15.12
CA ILE A 158 -5.57 -1.82 -14.38
C ILE A 158 -6.36 -0.80 -15.20
N LYS A 159 -5.70 0.18 -15.82
CA LYS A 159 -6.34 1.20 -16.67
C LYS A 159 -7.06 0.57 -17.87
N ASN A 160 -6.42 -0.40 -18.54
CA ASN A 160 -7.01 -1.10 -19.69
C ASN A 160 -8.24 -1.92 -19.27
N TYR A 161 -8.18 -2.58 -18.12
CA TYR A 161 -9.33 -3.31 -17.58
C TYR A 161 -10.50 -2.36 -17.29
N TYR A 162 -10.23 -1.21 -16.65
CA TYR A 162 -11.24 -0.18 -16.40
C TYR A 162 -11.88 0.32 -17.69
N ALA A 163 -11.08 0.66 -18.68
CA ALA A 163 -11.57 1.14 -19.98
C ALA A 163 -12.45 0.08 -20.67
N LYS A 164 -11.99 -1.15 -20.71
CA LYS A 164 -12.67 -2.24 -21.44
C LYS A 164 -13.94 -2.77 -20.77
N TYR A 165 -13.92 -2.96 -19.44
CA TYR A 165 -14.96 -3.73 -18.76
C TYR A 165 -15.86 -2.92 -17.83
N ILE A 166 -15.41 -1.77 -17.38
CA ILE A 166 -16.15 -0.95 -16.41
C ILE A 166 -16.77 0.27 -17.09
N ASN A 167 -16.04 0.98 -17.94
CA ASN A 167 -16.55 2.17 -18.64
C ASN A 167 -17.39 1.83 -19.89
N CYS A 168 -17.12 0.72 -20.57
CA CYS A 168 -17.86 0.27 -21.75
C CYS A 168 -19.10 -0.58 -21.45
N SER A 169 -19.53 -0.71 -20.19
CA SER A 169 -20.79 -1.42 -19.89
C SER A 169 -21.97 -0.52 -20.28
N PRO A 170 -22.80 -0.90 -21.27
CA PRO A 170 -24.04 -0.16 -21.58
C PRO A 170 -24.93 -0.13 -20.32
N GLN A 171 -25.58 1.01 -20.13
CA GLN A 171 -26.61 1.22 -19.10
C GLN A 171 -27.79 0.28 -19.32
#